data_64da4c89b2dc553757fd68c5c0754d45
#
_entry.id   64da4c89b2dc553757fd68c5c0754d45
#
_cell.length_a   1.000
_cell.length_b   1.000
_cell.length_c   1.000
_cell.angle_alpha   90.00
_cell.angle_beta   90.00
_cell.angle_gamma   90.00
#
_symmetry.space_group_name_H-M   'P 1'
#
loop_
_entity.id
_entity.type
_entity.pdbx_description
1 polymer ?
#
loop_
_entity_poly.entity_id
_entity_poly.type
_entity_poly.pdbx_seq_one_letter_code
_entity_poly.pdbx_strand_id
1 'polypeptide(L)'
;MLARRRTCSCSTRSQERGGRGGTRISSTTRCCSTPARSWRAALRLAATRTPIQGASDHGTHEAIYLPDPDGNGIELATYRPRERWPEPLEYAGGLQPLDLDGLLATVANEEPREHAGPGLAIGHLHLHVGNLERGLGFYRDVLGFGLMTFIPGAAAFVSAGGYHYHLGFNVWRGEGVPPVPEGRVGLRHWTVVLEDSRQVAAVAERVRATGISTEEREGGGADGFLVRDPWGIAVLFATPEGPAA
;
A
#
# COMPACT_ATOMS: atom_id res chain seq x y z
N MET A 1 20.42 16.58 3.03
CA MET A 1 20.56 15.11 3.12
C MET A 1 19.37 14.50 2.39
N LEU A 2 19.56 14.04 1.15
CA LEU A 2 18.48 13.57 0.29
C LEU A 2 18.01 12.20 0.78
N ALA A 3 16.79 12.14 1.33
CA ALA A 3 16.12 10.89 1.60
C ALA A 3 15.85 10.17 0.26
N ARG A 4 16.61 9.15 -0.06
CA ARG A 4 16.38 8.29 -1.22
C ARG A 4 15.01 7.60 -1.06
N ARG A 5 14.26 7.57 -2.14
CA ARG A 5 12.95 6.93 -2.24
C ARG A 5 13.06 5.47 -1.82
N ARG A 6 12.35 5.09 -0.75
CA ARG A 6 12.21 3.70 -0.35
C ARG A 6 11.15 3.05 -1.24
N THR A 7 11.48 1.95 -1.89
CA THR A 7 10.56 1.19 -2.73
C THR A 7 9.90 0.09 -1.90
N CYS A 8 8.59 -0.04 -2.03
CA CYS A 8 7.84 -1.16 -1.50
C CYS A 8 7.44 -2.05 -2.67
N SER A 9 7.69 -3.36 -2.58
CA SER A 9 7.26 -4.34 -3.58
C SER A 9 6.22 -5.28 -2.99
N CYS A 10 5.27 -5.72 -3.81
CA CYS A 10 4.20 -6.61 -3.41
C CYS A 10 4.19 -7.84 -4.32
N SER A 11 4.08 -9.03 -3.74
CA SER A 11 3.98 -10.30 -4.45
C SER A 11 2.63 -10.95 -4.17
N THR A 12 1.88 -11.28 -5.22
CA THR A 12 0.61 -12.01 -5.14
C THR A 12 0.76 -13.41 -5.71
N ARG A 13 0.04 -14.38 -5.17
CA ARG A 13 -0.03 -15.75 -5.69
C ARG A 13 -1.37 -15.93 -6.41
N SER A 14 -1.35 -16.28 -7.69
CA SER A 14 -2.54 -16.79 -8.39
C SER A 14 -2.65 -18.29 -8.14
N GLN A 15 -3.78 -18.75 -7.63
CA GLN A 15 -4.19 -20.15 -7.65
C GLN A 15 -5.62 -20.28 -8.14
N GLU A 16 -5.91 -21.46 -8.73
CA GLU A 16 -7.09 -21.80 -9.48
C GLU A 16 -8.44 -21.53 -8.80
N ARG A 17 -9.44 -21.28 -9.65
CA ARG A 17 -10.80 -20.92 -9.28
C ARG A 17 -11.48 -22.02 -8.47
N GLY A 18 -11.89 -21.69 -7.25
CA GLY A 18 -12.73 -22.54 -6.42
C GLY A 18 -13.55 -21.74 -5.44
N GLY A 19 -14.85 -21.60 -5.68
CA GLY A 19 -15.87 -21.36 -4.66
C GLY A 19 -16.16 -19.91 -4.27
N ARG A 20 -17.40 -19.49 -4.48
CA ARG A 20 -17.98 -18.23 -3.97
C ARG A 20 -17.96 -18.24 -2.44
N GLY A 21 -17.45 -17.18 -1.81
CA GLY A 21 -17.57 -16.97 -0.38
C GLY A 21 -16.26 -16.72 0.37
N GLY A 22 -15.20 -16.25 -0.27
CA GLY A 22 -13.93 -15.94 0.41
C GLY A 22 -13.85 -14.48 0.88
N THR A 23 -13.36 -14.27 2.08
CA THR A 23 -12.96 -12.96 2.60
C THR A 23 -11.92 -12.36 1.67
N ARG A 24 -12.28 -11.31 0.95
CA ARG A 24 -11.38 -10.65 0.00
C ARG A 24 -10.43 -9.77 0.78
N ILE A 25 -9.13 -9.96 0.58
CA ILE A 25 -8.13 -8.99 1.03
C ILE A 25 -8.15 -7.86 0.02
N SER A 26 -8.56 -6.69 0.46
CA SER A 26 -8.32 -5.47 -0.30
C SER A 26 -6.89 -5.03 -0.03
N SER A 27 -5.97 -5.37 -0.90
CA SER A 27 -4.68 -4.71 -0.95
C SER A 27 -4.79 -3.60 -1.96
N THR A 28 -4.87 -2.39 -1.49
CA THR A 28 -4.99 -1.24 -2.37
C THR A 28 -3.62 -0.76 -2.75
N THR A 29 -3.34 -0.61 -4.01
CA THR A 29 -2.31 0.23 -4.36
C THR A 29 -1.82 0.41 -5.70
N ARG A 30 -1.68 1.52 -6.22
CA ARG A 30 -0.54 1.91 -7.09
C ARG A 30 -0.53 3.39 -7.28
N CYS A 31 0.66 3.94 -7.14
CA CYS A 31 0.87 5.37 -7.26
C CYS A 31 1.72 5.69 -8.48
N CYS A 32 1.35 6.71 -9.22
CA CYS A 32 2.15 7.24 -10.32
C CYS A 32 2.81 8.56 -9.91
N SER A 33 4.07 8.75 -10.24
CA SER A 33 4.93 9.78 -9.70
C SER A 33 5.02 11.10 -10.48
N THR A 34 4.20 11.34 -11.51
CA THR A 34 4.23 12.62 -12.25
C THR A 34 2.83 13.08 -12.64
N PRO A 35 2.44 14.34 -12.33
CA PRO A 35 1.07 14.81 -12.47
C PRO A 35 0.44 14.63 -13.85
N ALA A 36 1.13 15.02 -14.91
CA ALA A 36 0.56 14.98 -16.26
C ALA A 36 0.50 13.58 -16.90
N ARG A 37 1.31 12.61 -16.41
CA ARG A 37 1.36 11.26 -17.01
C ARG A 37 0.41 10.27 -16.36
N SER A 38 -0.06 10.55 -15.17
CA SER A 38 -0.86 9.62 -14.37
C SER A 38 -2.30 9.57 -14.84
N TRP A 39 -2.84 10.70 -15.30
CA TRP A 39 -4.24 10.79 -15.74
C TRP A 39 -4.50 10.16 -17.11
N ARG A 40 -3.44 9.74 -17.83
CA ARG A 40 -3.60 8.87 -19.01
C ARG A 40 -4.23 7.53 -18.67
N ALA A 41 -4.07 7.05 -17.44
CA ALA A 41 -4.80 5.89 -16.96
C ALA A 41 -6.31 6.17 -16.86
N ALA A 42 -6.71 7.37 -16.43
CA ALA A 42 -8.12 7.77 -16.41
C ALA A 42 -8.73 7.80 -17.83
N LEU A 43 -8.00 8.30 -18.85
CA LEU A 43 -8.44 8.22 -20.24
C LEU A 43 -8.69 6.76 -20.68
N ARG A 44 -7.80 5.84 -20.29
CA ARG A 44 -7.98 4.42 -20.60
C ARG A 44 -9.23 3.87 -19.93
N LEU A 45 -9.42 4.16 -18.64
CA LEU A 45 -10.63 3.71 -17.91
C LEU A 45 -11.90 4.25 -18.56
N ALA A 46 -11.91 5.52 -18.96
CA ALA A 46 -13.04 6.13 -19.68
C ALA A 46 -13.26 5.48 -21.05
N ALA A 47 -12.21 5.32 -21.87
CA ALA A 47 -12.27 4.72 -23.20
C ALA A 47 -12.75 3.26 -23.16
N THR A 48 -12.35 2.49 -22.14
CA THR A 48 -12.76 1.09 -21.97
C THR A 48 -14.04 0.92 -21.15
N ARG A 49 -14.65 2.02 -20.69
CA ARG A 49 -15.79 2.02 -19.77
C ARG A 49 -15.57 1.11 -18.56
N THR A 50 -14.34 1.10 -18.04
CA THR A 50 -14.00 0.30 -16.85
C THR A 50 -14.74 0.87 -15.65
N PRO A 51 -15.52 0.07 -14.91
CA PRO A 51 -16.22 0.53 -13.73
C PRO A 51 -15.25 1.04 -12.66
N ILE A 52 -15.52 2.21 -12.12
CA ILE A 52 -14.82 2.75 -10.95
C ILE A 52 -15.73 2.66 -9.72
N GLN A 53 -15.12 2.56 -8.54
CA GLN A 53 -15.83 2.52 -7.26
C GLN A 53 -15.95 3.90 -6.62
N GLY A 54 -15.13 4.84 -7.05
CA GLY A 54 -15.11 6.20 -6.54
C GLY A 54 -13.87 6.96 -6.98
N ALA A 55 -13.81 8.23 -6.60
CA ALA A 55 -12.66 9.10 -6.80
C ALA A 55 -12.61 10.14 -5.68
N SER A 56 -11.42 10.52 -5.24
CA SER A 56 -11.23 11.46 -4.14
C SER A 56 -9.96 12.29 -4.30
N ASP A 57 -10.02 13.51 -3.80
CA ASP A 57 -8.85 14.33 -3.53
C ASP A 57 -8.49 14.22 -2.04
N HIS A 58 -7.27 13.78 -1.76
CA HIS A 58 -6.73 13.57 -0.41
C HIS A 58 -5.84 14.73 0.06
N GLY A 59 -5.73 15.80 -0.72
CA GLY A 59 -4.79 16.89 -0.46
C GLY A 59 -3.34 16.51 -0.78
N THR A 60 -2.88 15.34 -0.42
CA THR A 60 -1.55 14.81 -0.76
C THR A 60 -1.50 14.18 -2.15
N HIS A 61 -2.60 13.63 -2.61
CA HIS A 61 -2.75 12.95 -3.90
C HIS A 61 -4.21 12.95 -4.32
N GLU A 62 -4.42 12.75 -5.59
CA GLU A 62 -5.70 12.55 -6.24
C GLU A 62 -5.82 11.07 -6.63
N ALA A 63 -6.97 10.46 -6.41
CA ALA A 63 -7.14 9.02 -6.54
C ALA A 63 -8.43 8.61 -7.24
N ILE A 64 -8.35 7.51 -8.02
CA ILE A 64 -9.49 6.78 -8.58
C ILE A 64 -9.44 5.36 -8.05
N TYR A 65 -10.57 4.88 -7.56
CA TYR A 65 -10.71 3.54 -6.98
C TYR A 65 -11.43 2.60 -7.95
N LEU A 66 -10.87 1.42 -8.13
CA LEU A 66 -11.46 0.36 -8.96
C LEU A 66 -11.10 -1.03 -8.42
N PRO A 67 -11.91 -2.06 -8.70
CA PRO A 67 -11.55 -3.43 -8.38
C PRO A 67 -10.64 -4.01 -9.46
N ASP A 68 -9.74 -4.90 -9.08
CA ASP A 68 -9.12 -5.83 -10.02
C ASP A 68 -10.12 -6.95 -10.42
N PRO A 69 -9.79 -7.83 -11.39
CA PRO A 69 -10.65 -8.93 -11.79
C PRO A 69 -11.02 -9.90 -10.65
N ASP A 70 -10.19 -10.01 -9.62
CA ASP A 70 -10.42 -10.83 -8.43
C ASP A 70 -11.19 -10.08 -7.34
N GLY A 71 -11.46 -8.78 -7.57
CA GLY A 71 -12.19 -7.89 -6.66
C GLY A 71 -11.34 -7.31 -5.54
N ASN A 72 -10.01 -7.32 -5.68
CA ASN A 72 -9.14 -6.55 -4.79
C ASN A 72 -9.22 -5.09 -5.18
N GLY A 73 -9.21 -4.19 -4.18
CA GLY A 73 -9.19 -2.75 -4.42
C GLY A 73 -7.88 -2.29 -5.03
N ILE A 74 -7.96 -1.47 -6.05
CA ILE A 74 -6.84 -0.73 -6.63
C ILE A 74 -7.15 0.75 -6.48
N GLU A 75 -6.17 1.51 -6.01
CA GLU A 75 -6.18 2.96 -6.01
C GLU A 75 -5.14 3.44 -7.02
N LEU A 76 -5.61 4.06 -8.10
CA LEU A 76 -4.74 4.77 -9.04
C LEU A 76 -4.57 6.19 -8.53
N ALA A 77 -3.39 6.50 -8.02
CA ALA A 77 -3.12 7.77 -7.36
C ALA A 77 -2.04 8.59 -8.06
N THR A 78 -2.23 9.90 -8.08
CA THR A 78 -1.25 10.89 -8.52
C THR A 78 -0.87 11.77 -7.36
N TYR A 79 0.38 11.67 -6.92
CA TYR A 79 0.87 12.46 -5.80
C TYR A 79 1.22 13.88 -6.21
N ARG A 80 0.79 14.82 -5.38
CA ARG A 80 1.28 16.19 -5.44
C ARG A 80 2.73 16.27 -4.98
N PRO A 81 3.51 17.25 -5.45
CA PRO A 81 4.82 17.54 -4.87
C PRO A 81 4.70 17.72 -3.35
N ARG A 82 5.68 17.22 -2.61
CA ARG A 82 5.63 17.19 -1.14
C ARG A 82 5.45 18.58 -0.52
N GLU A 83 5.98 19.59 -1.18
CA GLU A 83 5.88 20.99 -0.78
C GLU A 83 4.44 21.55 -0.86
N ARG A 84 3.55 20.80 -1.51
CA ARG A 84 2.11 21.13 -1.64
C ARG A 84 1.23 20.29 -0.74
N TRP A 85 1.81 19.40 0.07
CA TRP A 85 1.02 18.62 1.00
C TRP A 85 0.52 19.50 2.13
N PRO A 86 -0.71 19.28 2.63
CA PRO A 86 -1.23 20.04 3.76
C PRO A 86 -0.37 19.80 5.00
N GLU A 87 -0.16 20.84 5.80
CA GLU A 87 0.49 20.76 7.08
C GLU A 87 -0.41 21.32 8.18
N PRO A 88 -0.58 20.62 9.30
CA PRO A 88 -0.15 19.22 9.52
C PRO A 88 -0.83 18.30 8.49
N LEU A 89 -0.29 17.08 8.31
CA LEU A 89 -0.92 16.06 7.45
C LEU A 89 -2.28 15.65 8.06
N GLU A 90 -3.17 16.61 8.13
CA GLU A 90 -4.50 16.43 8.66
C GLU A 90 -5.40 15.83 7.57
N TYR A 91 -5.80 14.61 7.78
CA TYR A 91 -7.02 14.11 7.16
C TYR A 91 -8.28 14.80 7.74
N ALA A 92 -8.08 15.87 8.51
CA ALA A 92 -9.14 16.61 9.20
C ALA A 92 -10.15 17.27 8.26
N GLY A 93 -9.78 17.51 7.00
CA GLY A 93 -10.70 17.99 5.97
C GLY A 93 -11.55 16.91 5.32
N GLY A 94 -11.32 15.64 5.63
CA GLY A 94 -11.97 14.51 4.96
C GLY A 94 -11.56 14.37 3.48
N LEU A 95 -12.17 13.39 2.82
CA LEU A 95 -12.03 13.20 1.38
C LEU A 95 -12.80 14.29 0.65
N GLN A 96 -12.14 15.00 -0.24
CA GLN A 96 -12.79 15.97 -1.10
C GLN A 96 -13.22 15.32 -2.41
N PRO A 97 -14.32 15.76 -3.04
CA PRO A 97 -14.68 15.34 -4.39
C PRO A 97 -13.53 15.63 -5.37
N LEU A 98 -13.21 14.65 -6.21
CA LEU A 98 -12.23 14.83 -7.27
C LEU A 98 -12.90 15.47 -8.49
N ASP A 99 -12.30 16.53 -9.03
CA ASP A 99 -12.71 17.12 -10.31
C ASP A 99 -12.24 16.22 -11.48
N LEU A 100 -13.01 15.16 -11.74
CA LEU A 100 -12.73 14.23 -12.83
C LEU A 100 -12.80 14.87 -14.19
N ASP A 101 -13.73 15.80 -14.41
CA ASP A 101 -13.89 16.47 -15.70
C ASP A 101 -12.70 17.39 -16.00
N GLY A 102 -12.26 18.16 -15.01
CA GLY A 102 -11.04 18.96 -15.10
C GLY A 102 -9.80 18.12 -15.36
N LEU A 103 -9.67 16.98 -14.68
CA LEU A 103 -8.56 16.06 -14.90
C LEU A 103 -8.55 15.45 -16.31
N LEU A 104 -9.70 15.00 -16.80
CA LEU A 104 -9.83 14.47 -18.16
C LEU A 104 -9.54 15.55 -19.20
N ALA A 105 -9.93 16.80 -18.94
CA ALA A 105 -9.62 17.93 -19.82
C ALA A 105 -8.09 18.16 -19.95
N THR A 106 -7.30 17.92 -18.90
CA THR A 106 -5.83 18.07 -18.95
C THR A 106 -5.15 17.12 -19.92
N VAL A 107 -5.80 16.00 -20.25
CA VAL A 107 -5.27 14.92 -21.10
C VAL A 107 -6.15 14.67 -22.34
N ALA A 108 -7.10 15.56 -22.65
CA ALA A 108 -8.08 15.39 -23.73
C ALA A 108 -7.46 15.23 -25.13
N ASN A 109 -6.24 15.77 -25.34
CA ASN A 109 -5.50 15.67 -26.60
C ASN A 109 -4.54 14.48 -26.64
N GLU A 110 -4.62 13.57 -25.67
CA GLU A 110 -3.75 12.43 -25.59
C GLU A 110 -4.49 11.14 -25.95
N GLU A 111 -3.80 10.21 -26.61
CA GLU A 111 -4.36 8.89 -26.89
C GLU A 111 -4.32 8.00 -25.63
N PRO A 112 -5.40 7.24 -25.35
CA PRO A 112 -5.41 6.25 -24.28
C PRO A 112 -4.32 5.19 -24.51
N ARG A 113 -3.44 4.98 -23.53
CA ARG A 113 -2.38 3.97 -23.64
C ARG A 113 -2.89 2.60 -23.25
N GLU A 114 -2.46 1.58 -23.94
CA GLU A 114 -2.78 0.19 -23.64
C GLU A 114 -2.18 -0.27 -22.29
N HIS A 115 -1.00 0.22 -21.96
CA HIS A 115 -0.27 -0.12 -20.75
C HIS A 115 0.08 1.12 -19.90
N ALA A 116 0.23 0.90 -18.62
CA ALA A 116 0.75 1.92 -17.72
C ALA A 116 2.18 2.33 -18.17
N GLY A 117 2.45 3.63 -18.13
CA GLY A 117 3.76 4.15 -18.48
C GLY A 117 4.85 3.80 -17.45
N PRO A 118 6.13 3.99 -17.80
CA PRO A 118 7.22 3.83 -16.86
C PRO A 118 7.06 4.79 -15.67
N GLY A 119 7.49 4.34 -14.48
CA GLY A 119 7.40 5.13 -13.24
C GLY A 119 6.16 4.82 -12.40
N LEU A 120 5.29 3.89 -12.82
CA LEU A 120 4.27 3.36 -11.95
C LEU A 120 4.95 2.57 -10.82
N ALA A 121 4.59 2.89 -9.58
CA ALA A 121 5.13 2.26 -8.38
C ALA A 121 4.02 2.05 -7.35
N ILE A 122 4.26 1.13 -6.41
CA ILE A 122 3.39 0.98 -5.25
C ILE A 122 3.70 2.14 -4.30
N GLY A 123 2.70 2.99 -4.03
CA GLY A 123 2.82 4.14 -3.15
C GLY A 123 2.52 3.79 -1.70
N HIS A 124 1.47 3.03 -1.48
CA HIS A 124 1.04 2.55 -0.16
C HIS A 124 0.23 1.26 -0.27
N LEU A 125 0.03 0.62 0.86
CA LEU A 125 -0.87 -0.53 1.02
C LEU A 125 -2.00 -0.17 1.96
N HIS A 126 -3.17 -0.82 1.76
CA HIS A 126 -4.28 -0.71 2.69
C HIS A 126 -4.79 -2.10 3.03
N LEU A 127 -4.78 -2.47 4.31
CA LEU A 127 -5.12 -3.81 4.79
C LEU A 127 -6.44 -3.77 5.59
N HIS A 128 -7.19 -4.87 5.54
CA HIS A 128 -8.26 -5.11 6.50
C HIS A 128 -7.69 -5.89 7.69
N VAL A 129 -7.98 -5.39 8.89
CA VAL A 129 -7.55 -6.00 10.15
C VAL A 129 -8.76 -6.23 11.06
N GLY A 130 -8.64 -7.13 11.99
CA GLY A 130 -9.73 -7.41 12.93
C GLY A 130 -9.79 -6.46 14.13
N ASN A 131 -8.73 -5.68 14.38
CA ASN A 131 -8.67 -4.76 15.52
C ASN A 131 -7.56 -3.71 15.30
N LEU A 132 -7.90 -2.44 15.43
CA LEU A 132 -6.98 -1.33 15.17
C LEU A 132 -5.86 -1.23 16.21
N GLU A 133 -6.17 -1.39 17.49
CA GLU A 133 -5.18 -1.28 18.56
C GLU A 133 -4.15 -2.41 18.46
N ARG A 134 -4.60 -3.63 18.15
CA ARG A 134 -3.70 -4.76 17.90
C ARG A 134 -2.84 -4.54 16.66
N GLY A 135 -3.39 -3.89 15.62
CA GLY A 135 -2.65 -3.47 14.44
C GLY A 135 -1.59 -2.42 14.78
N LEU A 136 -1.93 -1.39 15.57
CA LEU A 136 -0.98 -0.40 16.05
C LEU A 136 0.12 -1.03 16.90
N GLY A 137 -0.22 -1.92 17.84
CA GLY A 137 0.75 -2.67 18.63
C GLY A 137 1.78 -3.39 17.76
N PHE A 138 1.35 -3.96 16.65
CA PHE A 138 2.27 -4.63 15.73
C PHE A 138 3.03 -3.64 14.82
N TYR A 139 2.33 -2.85 14.02
CA TYR A 139 2.99 -2.03 13.00
C TYR A 139 3.76 -0.84 13.60
N ARG A 140 3.23 -0.18 14.61
CA ARG A 140 3.88 0.94 15.28
C ARG A 140 4.89 0.48 16.33
N ASP A 141 4.45 -0.32 17.31
CA ASP A 141 5.24 -0.58 18.51
C ASP A 141 6.29 -1.67 18.27
N VAL A 142 5.98 -2.72 17.51
CA VAL A 142 6.92 -3.79 17.18
C VAL A 142 7.75 -3.44 15.97
N LEU A 143 7.15 -3.07 14.82
CA LEU A 143 7.89 -2.82 13.59
C LEU A 143 8.53 -1.42 13.54
N GLY A 144 8.03 -0.45 14.32
CA GLY A 144 8.63 0.88 14.47
C GLY A 144 8.19 1.90 13.41
N PHE A 145 7.02 1.71 12.80
CA PHE A 145 6.42 2.75 11.98
C PHE A 145 5.89 3.90 12.85
N GLY A 146 5.98 5.13 12.38
CA GLY A 146 5.33 6.28 13.01
C GLY A 146 3.82 6.30 12.70
N LEU A 147 3.01 6.61 13.71
CA LEU A 147 1.59 6.87 13.52
C LEU A 147 1.41 8.23 12.83
N MET A 148 0.70 8.25 11.70
CA MET A 148 0.39 9.47 10.94
C MET A 148 -1.03 9.96 11.23
N THR A 149 -1.99 9.04 11.20
CA THR A 149 -3.40 9.36 11.44
C THR A 149 -4.10 8.19 12.11
N PHE A 150 -4.96 8.48 13.05
CA PHE A 150 -5.84 7.50 13.70
C PHE A 150 -7.28 7.99 13.64
N ILE A 151 -8.15 7.19 13.06
CA ILE A 151 -9.59 7.43 12.98
C ILE A 151 -10.26 6.38 13.87
N PRO A 152 -10.71 6.76 15.09
CA PRO A 152 -11.27 5.81 16.05
C PRO A 152 -12.39 4.96 15.43
N GLY A 153 -12.31 3.64 15.64
CA GLY A 153 -13.31 2.69 15.13
C GLY A 153 -13.33 2.51 13.61
N ALA A 154 -12.39 3.10 12.87
CA ALA A 154 -12.38 3.03 11.40
C ALA A 154 -11.03 2.62 10.82
N ALA A 155 -9.97 3.39 11.04
CA ALA A 155 -8.68 3.15 10.36
C ALA A 155 -7.49 3.74 11.13
N ALA A 156 -6.31 3.22 10.82
CA ALA A 156 -5.03 3.80 11.23
C ALA A 156 -4.07 3.82 10.04
N PHE A 157 -3.20 4.81 10.02
CA PHE A 157 -2.23 5.05 8.95
C PHE A 157 -0.85 5.23 9.56
N VAL A 158 0.11 4.44 9.09
CA VAL A 158 1.48 4.45 9.62
C VAL A 158 2.51 4.63 8.52
N SER A 159 3.64 5.22 8.86
CA SER A 159 4.69 5.57 7.91
C SER A 159 6.09 5.49 8.51
N ALA A 160 7.08 5.56 7.62
CA ALA A 160 8.47 5.80 7.96
C ALA A 160 8.97 7.04 7.22
N GLY A 161 9.89 7.82 7.84
CA GLY A 161 10.52 8.98 7.21
C GLY A 161 9.57 10.12 6.86
N GLY A 162 8.46 10.29 7.60
CA GLY A 162 7.52 11.40 7.42
C GLY A 162 6.77 11.41 6.08
N TYR A 163 6.62 10.28 5.42
CA TYR A 163 5.72 10.11 4.29
C TYR A 163 4.27 10.11 4.78
N HIS A 164 3.28 10.49 3.95
CA HIS A 164 1.89 10.61 4.40
C HIS A 164 1.35 9.31 5.00
N TYR A 165 1.57 8.16 4.38
CA TYR A 165 1.55 6.82 4.96
C TYR A 165 2.07 5.79 3.95
N HIS A 166 2.73 4.72 4.45
CA HIS A 166 3.10 3.55 3.66
C HIS A 166 2.08 2.42 3.81
N LEU A 167 1.44 2.37 4.96
CA LEU A 167 0.45 1.36 5.29
C LEU A 167 -0.75 2.01 5.98
N GLY A 168 -1.92 1.85 5.38
CA GLY A 168 -3.21 2.04 6.03
C GLY A 168 -3.79 0.69 6.43
N PHE A 169 -4.50 0.63 7.55
CA PHE A 169 -5.28 -0.54 7.91
C PHE A 169 -6.59 -0.14 8.59
N ASN A 170 -7.62 -0.91 8.36
CA ASN A 170 -8.98 -0.56 8.75
C ASN A 170 -9.79 -1.78 9.22
N VAL A 171 -10.94 -1.50 9.85
CA VAL A 171 -11.93 -2.49 10.30
C VAL A 171 -13.24 -2.39 9.51
N TRP A 172 -13.24 -1.87 8.28
CA TRP A 172 -14.46 -1.64 7.49
C TRP A 172 -15.22 -2.93 7.13
N ARG A 173 -14.59 -4.09 7.24
CA ARG A 173 -15.24 -5.40 7.08
C ARG A 173 -15.76 -5.99 8.38
N GLY A 174 -15.69 -5.24 9.47
CA GLY A 174 -16.09 -5.61 10.82
C GLY A 174 -14.88 -5.85 11.72
N GLU A 175 -15.08 -5.53 12.99
CA GLU A 175 -14.13 -5.91 14.05
C GLU A 175 -14.16 -7.43 14.28
N GLY A 176 -13.03 -7.99 14.72
CA GLY A 176 -12.89 -9.41 15.00
C GLY A 176 -12.79 -10.30 13.77
N VAL A 177 -12.65 -9.73 12.55
CA VAL A 177 -12.44 -10.54 11.33
C VAL A 177 -11.22 -11.44 11.52
N PRO A 178 -11.36 -12.77 11.33
CA PRO A 178 -10.27 -13.71 11.51
C PRO A 178 -9.21 -13.60 10.40
N PRO A 179 -8.03 -14.19 10.60
CA PRO A 179 -7.04 -14.37 9.55
C PRO A 179 -7.63 -15.05 8.31
N VAL A 180 -7.08 -14.75 7.15
CA VAL A 180 -7.46 -15.45 5.91
C VAL A 180 -7.06 -16.91 6.02
N PRO A 181 -7.97 -17.86 5.77
CA PRO A 181 -7.65 -19.29 5.81
C PRO A 181 -6.51 -19.64 4.83
N GLU A 182 -5.69 -20.61 5.22
CA GLU A 182 -4.64 -21.12 4.33
C GLU A 182 -5.22 -21.63 3.00
N GLY A 183 -4.44 -21.48 1.93
CA GLY A 183 -4.85 -21.90 0.59
C GLY A 183 -5.82 -20.94 -0.13
N ARG A 184 -6.20 -19.83 0.50
CA ARG A 184 -6.99 -18.78 -0.17
C ARG A 184 -6.10 -17.78 -0.88
N VAL A 185 -6.66 -17.18 -1.94
CA VAL A 185 -6.03 -16.06 -2.64
C VAL A 185 -5.92 -14.86 -1.69
N GLY A 186 -4.76 -14.22 -1.68
CA GLY A 186 -4.51 -13.07 -0.83
C GLY A 186 -3.11 -12.52 -0.99
N LEU A 187 -2.80 -11.48 -0.22
CA LEU A 187 -1.46 -10.90 -0.16
C LEU A 187 -0.49 -11.93 0.45
N ARG A 188 0.48 -12.39 -0.35
CA ARG A 188 1.47 -13.35 0.11
C ARG A 188 2.44 -12.72 1.12
N HIS A 189 2.99 -11.59 0.75
CA HIS A 189 3.81 -10.73 1.59
C HIS A 189 3.95 -9.36 0.93
N TRP A 190 4.37 -8.40 1.70
CA TRP A 190 4.89 -7.13 1.22
C TRP A 190 6.28 -6.90 1.80
N THR A 191 7.11 -6.11 1.10
CA THR A 191 8.51 -5.96 1.45
C THR A 191 8.80 -4.54 1.89
N VAL A 192 9.49 -4.41 3.01
CA VAL A 192 10.13 -3.18 3.48
C VAL A 192 11.61 -3.26 3.14
N VAL A 193 12.04 -2.39 2.24
CA VAL A 193 13.45 -2.33 1.85
C VAL A 193 14.15 -1.31 2.74
N LEU A 194 15.14 -1.76 3.50
CA LEU A 194 15.98 -0.96 4.38
C LEU A 194 17.35 -0.71 3.71
N GLU A 195 18.07 0.32 4.16
CA GLU A 195 19.30 0.75 3.50
C GLU A 195 20.44 -0.26 3.60
N ASP A 196 20.53 -0.94 4.74
CA ASP A 196 21.62 -1.88 5.01
C ASP A 196 21.19 -3.04 5.95
N SER A 197 22.03 -4.06 6.04
CA SER A 197 21.81 -5.25 6.87
C SER A 197 21.76 -4.96 8.38
N ARG A 198 22.40 -3.87 8.85
CA ARG A 198 22.35 -3.48 10.27
C ARG A 198 20.95 -3.00 10.64
N GLN A 199 20.30 -2.25 9.74
CA GLN A 199 18.92 -1.82 9.94
C GLN A 199 17.97 -3.03 9.92
N VAL A 200 18.19 -4.00 9.02
CA VAL A 200 17.41 -5.26 8.99
C VAL A 200 17.59 -6.03 10.30
N ALA A 201 18.83 -6.20 10.77
CA ALA A 201 19.12 -6.87 12.03
C ALA A 201 18.51 -6.18 13.24
N ALA A 202 18.56 -4.84 13.30
CA ALA A 202 17.97 -4.07 14.38
C ALA A 202 16.43 -4.22 14.46
N VAL A 203 15.74 -4.28 13.32
CA VAL A 203 14.31 -4.58 13.31
C VAL A 203 14.05 -6.01 13.74
N ALA A 204 14.83 -6.99 13.26
CA ALA A 204 14.69 -8.39 13.64
C ALA A 204 14.88 -8.61 15.16
N GLU A 205 15.89 -7.97 15.75
CA GLU A 205 16.13 -8.02 17.20
C GLU A 205 14.95 -7.45 17.98
N ARG A 206 14.44 -6.30 17.58
CA ARG A 206 13.25 -5.69 18.21
C ARG A 206 12.03 -6.60 18.14
N VAL A 207 11.78 -7.22 16.98
CA VAL A 207 10.68 -8.19 16.80
C VAL A 207 10.86 -9.38 17.74
N ARG A 208 12.05 -10.01 17.77
CA ARG A 208 12.34 -11.16 18.63
C ARG A 208 12.21 -10.85 20.12
N ALA A 209 12.57 -9.64 20.53
CA ALA A 209 12.43 -9.18 21.90
C ALA A 209 10.98 -9.16 22.40
N THR A 210 10.00 -9.11 21.48
CA THR A 210 8.56 -9.21 21.81
C THR A 210 8.04 -10.66 21.85
N GLY A 211 8.88 -11.65 21.58
CA GLY A 211 8.49 -13.07 21.49
C GLY A 211 7.83 -13.46 20.16
N ILE A 212 7.77 -12.56 19.18
CA ILE A 212 7.22 -12.86 17.84
C ILE A 212 8.27 -13.61 17.03
N SER A 213 7.86 -14.73 16.42
CA SER A 213 8.72 -15.55 15.57
C SER A 213 9.06 -14.85 14.27
N THR A 214 10.31 -15.03 13.83
CA THR A 214 10.81 -14.58 12.52
C THR A 214 11.26 -15.76 11.69
N GLU A 215 11.08 -15.69 10.38
CA GLU A 215 11.60 -16.67 9.41
C GLU A 215 12.75 -16.01 8.63
N GLU A 216 13.96 -16.54 8.75
CA GLU A 216 15.09 -16.05 7.96
C GLU A 216 14.87 -16.35 6.49
N ARG A 217 15.30 -15.42 5.64
CA ARG A 217 15.27 -15.55 4.18
C ARG A 217 16.67 -15.38 3.63
N GLU A 218 17.22 -16.49 3.16
CA GLU A 218 18.50 -16.53 2.45
C GLU A 218 18.25 -16.79 0.97
N GLY A 219 18.97 -16.08 0.10
CA GLY A 219 18.96 -16.32 -1.33
C GLY A 219 17.89 -15.54 -2.14
N GLY A 220 18.22 -15.29 -3.39
CA GLY A 220 17.35 -14.52 -4.31
C GLY A 220 17.64 -13.02 -4.32
N GLY A 221 18.83 -12.59 -3.86
CA GLY A 221 19.31 -11.21 -4.01
C GLY A 221 19.13 -10.29 -2.81
N ALA A 222 18.39 -10.69 -1.78
CA ALA A 222 18.24 -9.87 -0.59
C ALA A 222 18.18 -10.75 0.67
N ASP A 223 19.22 -10.68 1.50
CA ASP A 223 19.20 -11.25 2.84
C ASP A 223 18.21 -10.48 3.71
N GLY A 224 17.35 -11.19 4.42
CA GLY A 224 16.31 -10.56 5.21
C GLY A 224 15.57 -11.54 6.10
N PHE A 225 14.49 -11.06 6.69
CA PHE A 225 13.61 -11.91 7.49
C PHE A 225 12.14 -11.57 7.23
N LEU A 226 11.30 -12.56 7.47
CA LEU A 226 9.86 -12.44 7.37
C LEU A 226 9.25 -12.52 8.76
N VAL A 227 8.28 -11.67 9.02
CA VAL A 227 7.45 -11.66 10.21
C VAL A 227 5.98 -11.61 9.81
N ARG A 228 5.09 -12.23 10.60
CA ARG A 228 3.65 -12.19 10.33
C ARG A 228 2.95 -11.29 11.31
N ASP A 229 2.03 -10.50 10.75
CA ASP A 229 1.13 -9.70 11.58
C ASP A 229 0.11 -10.61 12.32
N PRO A 230 -0.70 -10.05 13.24
CA PRO A 230 -1.68 -10.83 13.99
C PRO A 230 -2.75 -11.54 13.15
N TRP A 231 -2.87 -11.25 11.86
CA TRP A 231 -3.81 -11.86 10.90
C TRP A 231 -3.11 -12.74 9.88
N GLY A 232 -1.81 -13.00 10.07
CA GLY A 232 -1.01 -13.88 9.21
C GLY A 232 -0.45 -13.22 7.96
N ILE A 233 -0.65 -11.90 7.74
CA ILE A 233 -0.07 -11.18 6.61
C ILE A 233 1.43 -11.04 6.85
N ALA A 234 2.22 -11.50 5.87
CA ALA A 234 3.65 -11.48 6.00
C ALA A 234 4.26 -10.14 5.60
N VAL A 235 5.25 -9.69 6.37
CA VAL A 235 6.11 -8.55 6.09
C VAL A 235 7.53 -9.06 5.94
N LEU A 236 8.14 -8.86 4.78
CA LEU A 236 9.53 -9.17 4.51
C LEU A 236 10.37 -7.89 4.72
N PHE A 237 11.34 -7.94 5.60
CA PHE A 237 12.37 -6.92 5.72
C PHE A 237 13.62 -7.38 4.98
N ALA A 238 14.12 -6.55 4.05
CA ALA A 238 15.26 -6.89 3.23
C ALA A 238 16.10 -5.66 2.89
N THR A 239 17.33 -5.90 2.47
CA THR A 239 18.17 -4.88 1.81
C THR A 239 17.82 -4.75 0.34
N PRO A 240 18.18 -3.65 -0.35
CA PRO A 240 18.09 -3.58 -1.80
C PRO A 240 18.83 -4.75 -2.44
N GLU A 241 18.28 -5.33 -3.51
CA GLU A 241 19.05 -6.24 -4.36
C GLU A 241 20.30 -5.51 -4.84
N GLY A 242 21.46 -6.14 -4.71
CA GLY A 242 22.68 -5.63 -5.29
C GLY A 242 22.51 -5.49 -6.81
N PRO A 243 23.28 -4.61 -7.50
CA PRO A 243 23.25 -4.57 -8.95
C PRO A 243 23.50 -5.99 -9.47
N ALA A 244 22.62 -6.45 -10.35
CA ALA A 244 22.81 -7.73 -11.03
C ALA A 244 24.22 -7.73 -11.66
N ALA A 245 25.05 -8.69 -11.28
CA ALA A 245 26.42 -8.83 -11.76
C ALA A 245 26.44 -9.19 -13.25
#